data_b966cfb007efbc4b1a06d2c174523738
#
_entry.id   b966cfb007efbc4b1a06d2c174523738
#
_cell.length_a   1.000
_cell.length_b   1.000
_cell.length_c   1.000
_cell.angle_alpha   90.00
_cell.angle_beta   90.00
_cell.angle_gamma   90.00
#
_symmetry.space_group_name_H-M   'P 1'
#
loop_
_entity.id
_entity.type
_entity.pdbx_description
1 polymer ?
#
loop_
_entity_poly.entity_id
_entity_poly.type
_entity_poly.pdbx_seq_one_letter_code
_entity_poly.pdbx_strand_id
1 'polypeptide(L)'
;MRGLIFAASSLLGLVSLVALETTARPQAQTAPAADLLLINGTVLTVNATDAIAQAIAIAGGRIVAVGSNEAVKSRIGTGTHVIDLHGRTATPGLIDSHVHFSEADALYSIELSEAASIADVLARVRDQVAKTKPGEWVRGRGWDEGKLAERRYITAADLDTVAPNNPVWLMQTTGHYGVANGYALKMAEVTKETKDPPVGTIDRDGQGNPTGVMKEAAMGLVSRNVPLFTREQQRAGLIRMIEDFNKEGMTGAKDPGIGQAKWDLYQELLKEGKLTVRMFAL
;
A
#
# COMPACT_ATOMS: atom_id res chain seq x y z
N MET A 1 -52.79 65.76 -48.75
CA MET A 1 -52.17 66.66 -49.72
C MET A 1 -50.83 66.04 -50.06
N ARG A 2 -50.73 65.39 -51.22
CA ARG A 2 -49.97 65.87 -52.40
C ARG A 2 -48.55 66.29 -51.99
N GLY A 3 -47.48 65.71 -52.44
CA GLY A 3 -47.15 65.17 -53.75
C GLY A 3 -45.70 64.78 -53.83
N LEU A 4 -45.49 64.06 -54.90
CA LEU A 4 -44.44 63.97 -55.95
C LEU A 4 -43.00 63.64 -55.51
N ILE A 5 -42.56 62.44 -55.84
CA ILE A 5 -41.76 61.97 -57.01
C ILE A 5 -40.51 62.83 -57.38
N PHE A 6 -39.34 62.17 -57.20
CA PHE A 6 -38.34 62.17 -58.33
C PHE A 6 -37.42 60.90 -58.25
N ALA A 7 -37.37 60.22 -59.36
CA ALA A 7 -36.50 59.12 -59.64
C ALA A 7 -35.11 59.63 -60.04
N ALA A 8 -34.04 59.00 -59.61
CA ALA A 8 -32.74 59.11 -60.26
C ALA A 8 -32.07 57.75 -60.28
N SER A 9 -32.02 57.20 -61.43
CA SER A 9 -31.26 56.01 -61.79
C SER A 9 -29.76 56.31 -61.78
N SER A 10 -28.99 55.53 -61.06
CA SER A 10 -27.56 55.51 -61.16
C SER A 10 -27.10 54.06 -61.27
N LEU A 11 -26.65 53.66 -62.43
CA LEU A 11 -25.88 52.45 -62.73
C LEU A 11 -24.58 52.55 -61.94
N LEU A 12 -24.31 51.58 -61.04
CA LEU A 12 -22.93 51.33 -60.60
C LEU A 12 -22.64 49.87 -60.72
N GLY A 13 -21.51 49.62 -61.43
CA GLY A 13 -21.07 48.33 -61.83
C GLY A 13 -20.67 47.41 -60.60
N LEU A 14 -21.09 46.16 -60.74
CA LEU A 14 -20.66 45.10 -59.84
C LEU A 14 -19.19 44.72 -60.18
N VAL A 15 -18.25 45.12 -59.36
CA VAL A 15 -16.91 44.52 -59.35
C VAL A 15 -16.97 43.32 -58.38
N SER A 16 -17.05 42.12 -58.93
CA SER A 16 -16.95 40.87 -58.21
C SER A 16 -15.52 40.68 -57.73
N LEU A 17 -15.28 40.95 -56.44
CA LEU A 17 -14.06 40.56 -55.74
C LEU A 17 -14.15 39.07 -55.45
N VAL A 18 -13.48 38.23 -56.25
CA VAL A 18 -13.25 36.82 -55.92
C VAL A 18 -12.22 36.77 -54.78
N ALA A 19 -12.69 36.67 -53.56
CA ALA A 19 -11.84 36.37 -52.45
C ALA A 19 -11.35 34.90 -52.57
N LEU A 20 -10.08 34.70 -52.90
CA LEU A 20 -9.43 33.42 -52.78
C LEU A 20 -9.35 33.11 -51.24
N GLU A 21 -10.32 32.35 -50.74
CA GLU A 21 -10.18 31.72 -49.43
C GLU A 21 -9.07 30.66 -49.53
N THR A 22 -7.87 31.01 -49.15
CA THR A 22 -6.82 30.04 -48.82
C THR A 22 -7.28 29.28 -47.60
N THR A 23 -7.98 28.17 -47.81
CA THR A 23 -8.20 27.18 -46.75
C THR A 23 -6.83 26.70 -46.28
N ALA A 24 -6.31 27.29 -45.18
CA ALA A 24 -5.17 26.74 -44.49
C ALA A 24 -5.56 25.32 -44.08
N ARG A 25 -5.00 24.31 -44.71
CA ARG A 25 -5.10 22.93 -44.25
C ARG A 25 -4.58 22.92 -42.82
N PRO A 26 -5.35 22.40 -41.84
CA PRO A 26 -4.80 22.22 -40.54
C PRO A 26 -3.52 21.39 -40.65
N GLN A 27 -2.40 21.98 -40.30
CA GLN A 27 -1.16 21.25 -40.16
C GLN A 27 -1.44 20.12 -39.17
N ALA A 28 -1.35 18.89 -39.61
CA ALA A 28 -1.45 17.73 -38.74
C ALA A 28 -0.39 17.91 -37.66
N GLN A 29 -0.83 18.25 -36.44
CA GLN A 29 0.05 18.35 -35.32
C GLN A 29 0.71 16.98 -35.15
N THR A 30 1.99 16.90 -35.49
CA THR A 30 2.76 15.67 -35.29
C THR A 30 2.64 15.31 -33.83
N ALA A 31 2.01 14.19 -33.55
CA ALA A 31 1.81 13.74 -32.20
C ALA A 31 3.18 13.61 -31.50
N PRO A 32 3.30 14.03 -30.26
CA PRO A 32 4.60 14.09 -29.55
C PRO A 32 5.29 12.72 -29.57
N ALA A 33 6.62 12.74 -29.76
CA ALA A 33 7.43 11.54 -29.62
C ALA A 33 7.28 10.97 -28.21
N ALA A 34 7.35 9.65 -28.10
CA ALA A 34 7.30 8.98 -26.80
C ALA A 34 8.66 9.02 -26.11
N ASP A 35 8.65 9.10 -24.78
CA ASP A 35 9.83 8.93 -23.94
C ASP A 35 10.18 7.44 -23.80
N LEU A 36 9.14 6.61 -23.75
CA LEU A 36 9.23 5.16 -23.54
C LEU A 36 8.24 4.42 -24.44
N LEU A 37 8.72 3.37 -25.11
CA LEU A 37 7.88 2.38 -25.78
C LEU A 37 8.06 1.00 -25.13
N LEU A 38 6.95 0.31 -24.91
CA LEU A 38 6.92 -1.14 -24.68
C LEU A 38 6.40 -1.80 -25.94
N ILE A 39 7.14 -2.76 -26.50
CA ILE A 39 6.78 -3.44 -27.75
C ILE A 39 6.87 -4.96 -27.63
N ASN A 40 6.30 -5.68 -28.59
CA ASN A 40 6.37 -7.14 -28.70
C ASN A 40 5.86 -7.88 -27.44
N GLY A 41 4.77 -7.40 -26.86
CA GLY A 41 4.18 -7.99 -25.65
C GLY A 41 2.72 -8.34 -25.80
N THR A 42 2.15 -8.82 -24.70
CA THR A 42 0.71 -8.95 -24.48
C THR A 42 0.29 -7.85 -23.49
N VAL A 43 -0.37 -6.81 -23.98
CA VAL A 43 -0.80 -5.67 -23.18
C VAL A 43 -2.25 -5.85 -22.77
N LEU A 44 -2.51 -6.09 -21.49
CA LEU A 44 -3.86 -6.13 -20.92
C LEU A 44 -4.31 -4.69 -20.64
N THR A 45 -5.24 -4.18 -21.43
CA THR A 45 -5.65 -2.77 -21.32
C THR A 45 -6.60 -2.51 -20.17
N VAL A 46 -7.33 -3.53 -19.71
CA VAL A 46 -8.36 -3.44 -18.67
C VAL A 46 -9.32 -2.26 -18.95
N ASN A 47 -9.62 -2.04 -20.22
CA ASN A 47 -10.63 -1.06 -20.64
C ASN A 47 -12.02 -1.73 -20.71
N ALA A 48 -13.06 -0.97 -21.04
CA ALA A 48 -14.44 -1.45 -21.06
C ALA A 48 -14.69 -2.68 -21.96
N THR A 49 -13.77 -3.01 -22.87
CA THR A 49 -13.86 -4.14 -23.79
C THR A 49 -12.80 -5.21 -23.52
N ASP A 50 -12.00 -5.06 -22.46
CA ASP A 50 -10.86 -5.95 -22.14
C ASP A 50 -9.95 -6.23 -23.33
N ALA A 51 -9.74 -5.21 -24.16
CA ALA A 51 -8.93 -5.33 -25.37
C ALA A 51 -7.48 -5.71 -25.03
N ILE A 52 -6.92 -6.61 -25.85
CA ILE A 52 -5.50 -6.97 -25.77
C ILE A 52 -4.75 -6.24 -26.88
N ALA A 53 -3.65 -5.59 -26.51
CA ALA A 53 -2.76 -4.90 -27.45
C ALA A 53 -1.36 -5.55 -27.44
N GLN A 54 -0.46 -5.05 -28.30
CA GLN A 54 0.92 -5.56 -28.42
C GLN A 54 1.96 -4.58 -27.86
N ALA A 55 1.58 -3.31 -27.75
CA ALA A 55 2.54 -2.25 -27.47
C ALA A 55 1.88 -1.04 -26.81
N ILE A 56 2.71 -0.25 -26.09
CA ILE A 56 2.33 0.99 -25.41
C ILE A 56 3.38 2.06 -25.71
N ALA A 57 2.91 3.30 -25.96
CA ALA A 57 3.76 4.47 -26.01
C ALA A 57 3.44 5.41 -24.84
N ILE A 58 4.47 5.91 -24.19
CA ILE A 58 4.40 6.78 -23.01
C ILE A 58 5.17 8.06 -23.28
N ALA A 59 4.59 9.21 -22.99
CA ALA A 59 5.23 10.52 -23.07
C ALA A 59 4.83 11.36 -21.86
N GLY A 60 5.78 12.02 -21.21
CA GLY A 60 5.54 12.85 -20.04
C GLY A 60 4.84 12.10 -18.89
N GLY A 61 5.17 10.81 -18.72
CA GLY A 61 4.55 9.97 -17.69
C GLY A 61 3.09 9.57 -17.97
N ARG A 62 2.60 9.77 -19.20
CA ARG A 62 1.23 9.42 -19.63
C ARG A 62 1.24 8.45 -20.80
N ILE A 63 0.31 7.51 -20.82
CA ILE A 63 0.07 6.64 -21.98
C ILE A 63 -0.52 7.51 -23.11
N VAL A 64 0.19 7.59 -24.23
CA VAL A 64 -0.21 8.39 -25.41
C VAL A 64 -0.67 7.54 -26.59
N ALA A 65 -0.35 6.24 -26.59
CA ALA A 65 -0.90 5.28 -27.54
C ALA A 65 -0.84 3.85 -26.97
N VAL A 66 -1.81 3.04 -27.33
CA VAL A 66 -1.88 1.59 -27.09
C VAL A 66 -2.39 0.94 -28.35
N GLY A 67 -1.77 -0.15 -28.81
CA GLY A 67 -2.21 -0.83 -30.02
C GLY A 67 -1.22 -1.86 -30.55
N SER A 68 -1.15 -2.01 -31.89
CA SER A 68 -0.16 -2.86 -32.52
C SER A 68 1.25 -2.27 -32.40
N ASN A 69 2.27 -3.09 -32.64
CA ASN A 69 3.66 -2.62 -32.70
C ASN A 69 3.84 -1.51 -33.76
N GLU A 70 3.20 -1.63 -34.93
CA GLU A 70 3.29 -0.65 -36.02
C GLU A 70 2.66 0.69 -35.59
N ALA A 71 1.52 0.64 -34.93
CA ALA A 71 0.81 1.84 -34.48
C ALA A 71 1.65 2.68 -33.49
N VAL A 72 2.37 2.03 -32.58
CA VAL A 72 3.19 2.76 -31.57
C VAL A 72 4.59 3.13 -32.12
N LYS A 73 5.15 2.40 -33.06
CA LYS A 73 6.45 2.73 -33.69
C LYS A 73 6.46 4.12 -34.31
N SER A 74 5.30 4.61 -34.77
CA SER A 74 5.16 5.98 -35.29
C SER A 74 5.47 7.06 -34.23
N ARG A 75 5.56 6.70 -32.98
CA ARG A 75 5.90 7.59 -31.85
C ARG A 75 7.37 7.58 -31.46
N ILE A 76 8.21 6.82 -32.18
CA ILE A 76 9.65 6.80 -31.95
C ILE A 76 10.24 8.15 -32.36
N GLY A 77 11.00 8.75 -31.47
CA GLY A 77 11.78 9.97 -31.72
C GLY A 77 13.19 9.84 -31.16
N THR A 78 13.98 10.89 -31.37
CA THR A 78 15.34 10.97 -30.83
C THR A 78 15.25 10.96 -29.32
N GLY A 79 15.81 9.93 -28.66
CA GLY A 79 15.76 9.79 -27.18
C GLY A 79 14.64 8.88 -26.65
N THR A 80 13.79 8.30 -27.52
CA THR A 80 12.82 7.31 -27.10
C THR A 80 13.53 6.04 -26.59
N HIS A 81 13.27 5.66 -25.33
CA HIS A 81 13.71 4.39 -24.80
C HIS A 81 12.74 3.28 -25.22
N VAL A 82 13.24 2.20 -25.80
CA VAL A 82 12.43 1.07 -26.26
C VAL A 82 12.73 -0.16 -25.41
N ILE A 83 11.69 -0.73 -24.81
CA ILE A 83 11.75 -2.00 -24.08
C ILE A 83 11.03 -3.05 -24.92
N ASP A 84 11.76 -4.06 -25.35
CA ASP A 84 11.18 -5.26 -25.96
C ASP A 84 10.68 -6.18 -24.85
N LEU A 85 9.39 -6.46 -24.86
CA LEU A 85 8.75 -7.33 -23.87
C LEU A 85 9.02 -8.81 -24.11
N HIS A 86 9.49 -9.18 -25.32
CA HIS A 86 9.75 -10.58 -25.70
C HIS A 86 8.57 -11.52 -25.39
N GLY A 87 7.35 -11.09 -25.70
CA GLY A 87 6.11 -11.85 -25.44
C GLY A 87 5.60 -11.75 -24.00
N ARG A 88 6.32 -11.07 -23.09
CA ARG A 88 5.84 -10.89 -21.70
C ARG A 88 4.59 -10.02 -21.65
N THR A 89 3.82 -10.18 -20.59
CA THR A 89 2.59 -9.43 -20.37
C THR A 89 2.90 -8.10 -19.65
N ALA A 90 2.30 -7.02 -20.14
CA ALA A 90 2.22 -5.73 -19.47
C ALA A 90 0.79 -5.51 -18.97
N THR A 91 0.65 -5.12 -17.71
CA THR A 91 -0.63 -4.82 -17.06
C THR A 91 -0.60 -3.42 -16.47
N PRO A 92 -1.77 -2.78 -16.22
CA PRO A 92 -1.83 -1.68 -15.27
C PRO A 92 -1.23 -2.13 -13.92
N GLY A 93 -0.58 -1.21 -13.22
CA GLY A 93 -0.04 -1.50 -11.89
C GLY A 93 -1.15 -1.88 -10.91
N LEU A 94 -0.89 -2.85 -10.05
CA LEU A 94 -1.84 -3.31 -9.04
C LEU A 94 -2.04 -2.22 -7.97
N ILE A 95 -3.26 -2.14 -7.44
CA ILE A 95 -3.63 -1.20 -6.37
C ILE A 95 -4.30 -2.00 -5.25
N ASP A 96 -3.75 -1.92 -4.04
CA ASP A 96 -4.42 -2.45 -2.87
C ASP A 96 -5.47 -1.46 -2.39
N SER A 97 -6.73 -1.90 -2.38
CA SER A 97 -7.88 -1.04 -2.04
C SER A 97 -8.08 -0.85 -0.53
N HIS A 98 -7.39 -1.63 0.31
CA HIS A 98 -7.49 -1.53 1.77
C HIS A 98 -6.31 -2.24 2.44
N VAL A 99 -5.31 -1.49 2.86
CA VAL A 99 -4.15 -2.01 3.58
C VAL A 99 -3.75 -1.07 4.71
N HIS A 100 -3.38 -1.64 5.85
CA HIS A 100 -2.75 -0.88 6.93
C HIS A 100 -1.24 -1.06 6.82
N PHE A 101 -0.53 -0.01 6.45
CA PHE A 101 0.92 -0.01 6.45
C PHE A 101 1.43 -0.03 7.90
N SER A 102 1.76 -1.22 8.41
CA SER A 102 2.31 -1.44 9.75
C SER A 102 3.82 -1.22 9.72
N GLU A 103 4.24 0.01 9.60
CA GLU A 103 5.57 0.45 9.20
C GLU A 103 6.70 -0.24 9.95
N ALA A 104 6.73 -0.04 11.26
CA ALA A 104 7.82 -0.57 12.09
C ALA A 104 7.67 -2.07 12.36
N ASP A 105 6.44 -2.59 12.40
CA ASP A 105 6.20 -4.01 12.62
C ASP A 105 6.84 -4.90 11.55
N ALA A 106 6.92 -4.42 10.30
CA ALA A 106 7.56 -5.16 9.21
C ALA A 106 9.04 -5.47 9.46
N LEU A 107 9.73 -4.66 10.27
CA LEU A 107 11.16 -4.83 10.57
C LEU A 107 11.44 -5.23 12.01
N TYR A 108 10.61 -4.84 12.97
CA TYR A 108 10.92 -4.90 14.40
C TYR A 108 9.99 -5.81 15.20
N SER A 109 9.04 -6.49 14.54
CA SER A 109 8.19 -7.51 15.14
C SER A 109 8.43 -8.87 14.47
N ILE A 110 8.25 -9.95 15.23
CA ILE A 110 8.32 -11.31 14.70
C ILE A 110 7.09 -11.56 13.84
N GLU A 111 7.29 -11.96 12.59
CA GLU A 111 6.20 -12.38 11.72
C GLU A 111 5.84 -13.85 12.02
N LEU A 112 4.58 -14.11 12.37
CA LEU A 112 4.09 -15.41 12.82
C LEU A 112 2.97 -16.00 11.92
N SER A 113 2.59 -15.33 10.84
CA SER A 113 1.47 -15.77 9.98
C SER A 113 1.68 -17.13 9.33
N GLU A 114 2.94 -17.52 9.15
CA GLU A 114 3.34 -18.82 8.58
C GLU A 114 3.73 -19.85 9.64
N ALA A 115 3.49 -19.58 10.94
CA ALA A 115 3.76 -20.55 11.98
C ALA A 115 2.70 -21.68 11.94
N ALA A 116 3.17 -22.92 11.83
CA ALA A 116 2.31 -24.11 11.75
C ALA A 116 2.09 -24.79 13.10
N SER A 117 2.84 -24.44 14.14
CA SER A 117 2.75 -25.01 15.49
C SER A 117 3.16 -23.99 16.54
N ILE A 118 2.78 -24.27 17.79
CA ILE A 118 3.30 -23.50 18.96
C ILE A 118 4.82 -23.64 19.03
N ALA A 119 5.38 -24.78 18.72
CA ALA A 119 6.81 -25.00 18.67
C ALA A 119 7.52 -24.05 17.67
N ASP A 120 6.93 -23.81 16.48
CA ASP A 120 7.44 -22.83 15.52
C ASP A 120 7.42 -21.41 16.07
N VAL A 121 6.31 -21.03 16.73
CA VAL A 121 6.20 -19.72 17.38
C VAL A 121 7.29 -19.56 18.44
N LEU A 122 7.44 -20.54 19.30
CA LEU A 122 8.45 -20.51 20.38
C LEU A 122 9.88 -20.47 19.85
N ALA A 123 10.16 -21.15 18.73
CA ALA A 123 11.47 -21.07 18.07
C ALA A 123 11.76 -19.64 17.61
N ARG A 124 10.82 -18.99 16.91
CA ARG A 124 10.97 -17.59 16.45
C ARG A 124 11.10 -16.61 17.60
N VAL A 125 10.34 -16.80 18.70
CA VAL A 125 10.45 -15.99 19.91
C VAL A 125 11.83 -16.18 20.55
N ARG A 126 12.34 -17.40 20.66
CA ARG A 126 13.68 -17.70 21.21
C ARG A 126 14.77 -17.02 20.38
N ASP A 127 14.69 -17.08 19.05
CA ASP A 127 15.64 -16.44 18.15
C ASP A 127 15.66 -14.92 18.30
N GLN A 128 14.50 -14.31 18.57
CA GLN A 128 14.40 -12.87 18.84
C GLN A 128 14.93 -12.53 20.24
N VAL A 129 14.61 -13.32 21.27
CA VAL A 129 15.12 -13.16 22.65
C VAL A 129 16.65 -13.18 22.66
N ALA A 130 17.27 -14.07 21.88
CA ALA A 130 18.75 -14.15 21.76
C ALA A 130 19.40 -12.85 21.25
N LYS A 131 18.64 -11.98 20.58
CA LYS A 131 19.09 -10.70 19.98
C LYS A 131 18.62 -9.49 20.82
N THR A 132 17.80 -9.72 21.85
CA THR A 132 17.14 -8.68 22.65
C THR A 132 17.76 -8.67 24.05
N LYS A 133 18.07 -7.50 24.59
CA LYS A 133 18.63 -7.41 25.94
C LYS A 133 17.59 -7.83 26.99
N PRO A 134 18.00 -8.43 28.10
CA PRO A 134 17.08 -8.73 29.19
C PRO A 134 16.29 -7.49 29.63
N GLY A 135 14.98 -7.65 29.85
CA GLY A 135 14.05 -6.57 30.18
C GLY A 135 13.52 -5.77 28.99
N GLU A 136 14.10 -5.89 27.82
CA GLU A 136 13.54 -5.27 26.60
C GLU A 136 12.41 -6.13 26.01
N TRP A 137 11.41 -5.45 25.42
CA TRP A 137 10.23 -6.10 24.85
C TRP A 137 10.54 -6.90 23.57
N VAL A 138 9.99 -8.10 23.51
CA VAL A 138 9.88 -8.93 22.31
C VAL A 138 8.44 -8.84 21.80
N ARG A 139 8.29 -8.50 20.51
CA ARG A 139 7.00 -8.31 19.86
C ARG A 139 6.84 -9.26 18.69
N GLY A 140 5.62 -9.69 18.45
CA GLY A 140 5.28 -10.47 17.28
C GLY A 140 3.82 -10.27 16.89
N ARG A 141 3.48 -10.72 15.68
CA ARG A 141 2.12 -10.60 15.15
C ARG A 141 1.80 -11.71 14.16
N GLY A 142 0.53 -11.88 13.90
CA GLY A 142 0.07 -12.71 12.80
C GLY A 142 -0.16 -14.19 13.16
N TRP A 143 0.07 -14.61 14.42
CA TRP A 143 -0.26 -15.98 14.78
C TRP A 143 -1.76 -16.25 14.71
N ASP A 144 -2.13 -17.51 14.41
CA ASP A 144 -3.51 -17.95 14.21
C ASP A 144 -3.68 -19.37 14.75
N GLU A 145 -4.45 -19.54 15.84
CA GLU A 145 -4.70 -20.83 16.45
C GLU A 145 -5.39 -21.83 15.49
N GLY A 146 -6.11 -21.30 14.50
CA GLY A 146 -6.70 -22.10 13.44
C GLY A 146 -5.68 -22.75 12.52
N LYS A 147 -4.47 -22.18 12.39
CA LYS A 147 -3.35 -22.74 11.63
C LYS A 147 -2.44 -23.62 12.48
N LEU A 148 -2.34 -23.35 13.80
CA LEU A 148 -1.47 -24.12 14.68
C LEU A 148 -1.93 -25.58 14.80
N ALA A 149 -1.00 -26.53 14.78
CA ALA A 149 -1.27 -27.96 14.91
C ALA A 149 -2.02 -28.31 16.20
N GLU A 150 -1.70 -27.59 17.29
CA GLU A 150 -2.30 -27.78 18.61
C GLU A 150 -3.74 -27.26 18.73
N ARG A 151 -4.20 -26.45 17.76
CA ARG A 151 -5.57 -25.89 17.71
C ARG A 151 -6.00 -25.20 19.01
N ARG A 152 -5.08 -24.56 19.68
CA ARG A 152 -5.31 -23.80 20.92
C ARG A 152 -4.57 -22.48 20.92
N TYR A 153 -4.93 -21.59 21.80
CA TYR A 153 -4.19 -20.38 22.05
C TYR A 153 -2.78 -20.69 22.58
N ILE A 154 -1.84 -19.84 22.21
CA ILE A 154 -0.55 -19.72 22.87
C ILE A 154 -0.81 -19.14 24.26
N THR A 155 -0.10 -19.59 25.29
CA THR A 155 -0.26 -19.14 26.67
C THR A 155 1.01 -18.48 27.21
N ALA A 156 0.88 -17.77 28.33
CA ALA A 156 2.02 -17.24 29.08
C ALA A 156 3.02 -18.35 29.44
N ALA A 157 2.53 -19.51 29.87
CA ALA A 157 3.35 -20.65 30.25
C ALA A 157 4.17 -21.19 29.07
N ASP A 158 3.61 -21.19 27.83
CA ASP A 158 4.37 -21.58 26.65
C ASP A 158 5.53 -20.60 26.43
N LEU A 159 5.24 -19.29 26.46
CA LEU A 159 6.23 -18.22 26.19
C LEU A 159 7.31 -18.11 27.25
N ASP A 160 6.98 -18.36 28.53
CA ASP A 160 7.91 -18.31 29.65
C ASP A 160 9.05 -19.34 29.52
N THR A 161 8.81 -20.44 28.77
CA THR A 161 9.84 -21.46 28.50
C THR A 161 11.00 -20.93 27.66
N VAL A 162 10.77 -19.88 26.87
CA VAL A 162 11.75 -19.34 25.91
C VAL A 162 12.12 -17.88 26.17
N ALA A 163 11.34 -17.16 26.95
CA ALA A 163 11.51 -15.74 27.24
C ALA A 163 11.37 -15.42 28.76
N PRO A 164 12.18 -16.06 29.64
CA PRO A 164 12.02 -15.85 31.09
C PRO A 164 12.46 -14.45 31.54
N ASN A 165 13.33 -13.77 30.79
CA ASN A 165 13.93 -12.50 31.15
C ASN A 165 13.50 -11.32 30.27
N ASN A 166 12.56 -11.54 29.33
CA ASN A 166 12.07 -10.52 28.43
C ASN A 166 10.54 -10.49 28.44
N PRO A 167 9.89 -9.32 28.52
CA PRO A 167 8.47 -9.23 28.33
C PRO A 167 8.12 -9.50 26.86
N VAL A 168 7.11 -10.34 26.62
CA VAL A 168 6.66 -10.76 25.30
C VAL A 168 5.21 -10.33 25.09
N TRP A 169 4.92 -9.75 23.91
CA TRP A 169 3.58 -9.47 23.43
C TRP A 169 3.42 -9.91 21.98
N LEU A 170 2.55 -10.88 21.74
CA LEU A 170 2.25 -11.42 20.42
C LEU A 170 0.79 -11.12 20.03
N MET A 171 0.59 -10.30 19.00
CA MET A 171 -0.73 -9.96 18.46
C MET A 171 -1.22 -11.09 17.53
N GLN A 172 -2.46 -11.50 17.69
CA GLN A 172 -3.11 -12.46 16.82
C GLN A 172 -3.47 -11.82 15.46
N THR A 173 -3.64 -12.63 14.42
CA THR A 173 -3.81 -12.15 13.03
C THR A 173 -5.00 -11.21 12.81
N THR A 174 -6.09 -11.37 13.57
CA THR A 174 -7.28 -10.50 13.46
C THR A 174 -7.14 -9.17 14.19
N GLY A 175 -6.15 -9.04 15.09
CA GLY A 175 -5.98 -7.85 15.93
C GLY A 175 -6.96 -7.75 17.11
N HIS A 176 -7.86 -8.74 17.32
CA HIS A 176 -8.87 -8.74 18.39
C HIS A 176 -8.38 -9.33 19.70
N TYR A 177 -7.24 -10.00 19.70
CA TYR A 177 -6.59 -10.52 20.89
C TYR A 177 -5.09 -10.69 20.70
N GLY A 178 -4.40 -10.80 21.82
CA GLY A 178 -2.98 -11.04 21.88
C GLY A 178 -2.62 -11.85 23.10
N VAL A 179 -1.38 -12.33 23.17
CA VAL A 179 -0.86 -13.09 24.28
C VAL A 179 0.39 -12.44 24.87
N ALA A 180 0.42 -12.34 26.18
CA ALA A 180 1.54 -11.88 26.99
C ALA A 180 2.17 -13.06 27.72
N ASN A 181 3.49 -13.04 27.93
CA ASN A 181 4.13 -13.97 28.84
C ASN A 181 4.01 -13.51 30.32
N GLY A 182 4.42 -14.34 31.24
CA GLY A 182 4.34 -14.04 32.69
C GLY A 182 5.12 -12.78 33.08
N TYR A 183 6.25 -12.51 32.43
CA TYR A 183 7.02 -11.27 32.66
C TYR A 183 6.21 -10.01 32.25
N ALA A 184 5.58 -10.04 31.10
CA ALA A 184 4.75 -8.92 30.61
C ALA A 184 3.48 -8.74 31.48
N LEU A 185 2.83 -9.83 31.92
CA LEU A 185 1.72 -9.77 32.84
C LEU A 185 2.12 -9.11 34.20
N LYS A 186 3.29 -9.49 34.73
CA LYS A 186 3.84 -8.89 35.95
C LYS A 186 4.10 -7.39 35.78
N MET A 187 4.71 -6.97 34.64
CA MET A 187 4.94 -5.54 34.35
C MET A 187 3.64 -4.76 34.24
N ALA A 188 2.60 -5.39 33.70
CA ALA A 188 1.27 -4.81 33.53
C ALA A 188 0.40 -4.88 34.78
N GLU A 189 0.92 -5.47 35.88
CA GLU A 189 0.20 -5.70 37.12
C GLU A 189 -1.12 -6.50 36.95
N VAL A 190 -1.14 -7.40 35.95
CA VAL A 190 -2.30 -8.24 35.65
C VAL A 190 -2.20 -9.51 36.46
N THR A 191 -3.14 -9.68 37.39
CA THR A 191 -3.22 -10.80 38.34
C THR A 191 -4.60 -11.46 38.27
N LYS A 192 -4.83 -12.48 39.10
CA LYS A 192 -6.15 -13.12 39.20
C LYS A 192 -7.23 -12.18 39.76
N GLU A 193 -6.84 -11.14 40.50
CA GLU A 193 -7.74 -10.14 41.08
C GLU A 193 -8.08 -9.01 40.08
N THR A 194 -7.35 -8.90 38.97
CA THR A 194 -7.59 -7.89 37.96
C THR A 194 -8.95 -8.13 37.30
N LYS A 195 -9.83 -7.15 37.34
CA LYS A 195 -11.15 -7.25 36.73
C LYS A 195 -11.07 -7.10 35.20
N ASP A 196 -11.94 -7.79 34.51
CA ASP A 196 -12.12 -7.58 33.08
C ASP A 196 -12.59 -6.14 32.80
N PRO A 197 -12.00 -5.45 31.82
CA PRO A 197 -12.49 -4.13 31.43
C PRO A 197 -13.81 -4.25 30.70
N PRO A 198 -14.60 -3.16 30.58
CA PRO A 198 -15.76 -3.15 29.71
C PRO A 198 -15.38 -3.56 28.30
N VAL A 199 -16.18 -4.43 27.67
CA VAL A 199 -15.94 -4.91 26.28
C VAL A 199 -14.56 -5.55 26.10
N GLY A 200 -14.09 -6.33 27.10
CA GLY A 200 -12.82 -7.06 27.01
C GLY A 200 -12.75 -8.18 28.03
N THR A 201 -11.91 -9.19 27.77
CA THR A 201 -11.78 -10.37 28.63
C THR A 201 -10.32 -10.74 28.84
N ILE A 202 -9.96 -11.00 30.07
CA ILE A 202 -8.70 -11.67 30.46
C ILE A 202 -8.99 -13.17 30.51
N ASP A 203 -8.37 -13.93 29.63
CA ASP A 203 -8.52 -15.38 29.62
C ASP A 203 -7.85 -16.00 30.84
N ARG A 204 -8.52 -16.97 31.52
CA ARG A 204 -8.09 -17.51 32.80
C ARG A 204 -8.10 -19.02 32.82
N ASP A 205 -7.21 -19.59 33.62
CA ASP A 205 -7.19 -21.03 33.87
C ASP A 205 -8.28 -21.43 34.90
N GLY A 206 -8.36 -22.73 35.19
CA GLY A 206 -9.33 -23.28 36.16
C GLY A 206 -9.14 -22.81 37.59
N GLN A 207 -8.00 -22.16 37.92
CA GLN A 207 -7.69 -21.56 39.22
C GLN A 207 -7.90 -20.04 39.24
N GLY A 208 -8.32 -19.46 38.11
CA GLY A 208 -8.56 -18.03 37.95
C GLY A 208 -7.31 -17.21 37.57
N ASN A 209 -6.16 -17.83 37.31
CA ASN A 209 -4.96 -17.11 36.93
C ASN A 209 -5.03 -16.70 35.47
N PRO A 210 -4.54 -15.51 35.07
CA PRO A 210 -4.45 -15.11 33.67
C PRO A 210 -3.60 -16.08 32.87
N THR A 211 -4.14 -16.58 31.75
CA THR A 211 -3.39 -17.46 30.83
C THR A 211 -2.40 -16.70 29.94
N GLY A 212 -2.44 -15.37 29.98
CA GLY A 212 -1.71 -14.48 29.08
C GLY A 212 -2.54 -13.95 27.90
N VAL A 213 -3.63 -14.61 27.55
CA VAL A 213 -4.49 -14.19 26.44
C VAL A 213 -5.39 -13.05 26.90
N MET A 214 -5.30 -11.92 26.15
CA MET A 214 -6.08 -10.70 26.34
C MET A 214 -6.94 -10.45 25.13
N LYS A 215 -8.24 -10.21 25.32
CA LYS A 215 -9.21 -10.03 24.24
C LYS A 215 -9.80 -8.62 24.30
N GLU A 216 -9.96 -8.00 23.12
CA GLU A 216 -10.56 -6.68 22.95
C GLU A 216 -9.94 -5.63 23.89
N ALA A 217 -10.73 -4.88 24.64
CA ALA A 217 -10.22 -3.83 25.53
C ALA A 217 -9.22 -4.34 26.59
N ALA A 218 -9.22 -5.65 26.93
CA ALA A 218 -8.25 -6.22 27.86
C ALA A 218 -6.82 -6.20 27.29
N MET A 219 -6.64 -6.19 25.98
CA MET A 219 -5.31 -6.02 25.35
C MET A 219 -4.60 -4.77 25.85
N GLY A 220 -5.36 -3.67 26.05
CA GLY A 220 -4.84 -2.41 26.55
C GLY A 220 -4.19 -2.47 27.93
N LEU A 221 -4.51 -3.48 28.75
CA LEU A 221 -3.86 -3.68 30.06
C LEU A 221 -2.35 -3.97 29.90
N VAL A 222 -1.98 -4.70 28.85
CA VAL A 222 -0.58 -5.06 28.56
C VAL A 222 0.01 -4.12 27.52
N SER A 223 -0.67 -3.89 26.39
CA SER A 223 -0.10 -3.18 25.25
C SER A 223 0.30 -1.73 25.54
N ARG A 224 -0.33 -1.06 26.52
CA ARG A 224 0.07 0.28 26.97
C ARG A 224 1.49 0.34 27.57
N ASN A 225 2.03 -0.81 28.00
CA ASN A 225 3.39 -0.91 28.54
C ASN A 225 4.42 -1.23 27.44
N VAL A 226 3.96 -1.62 26.25
CA VAL A 226 4.83 -1.89 25.10
C VAL A 226 5.32 -0.54 24.56
N PRO A 227 6.64 -0.26 24.52
CA PRO A 227 7.15 1.01 24.03
C PRO A 227 6.70 1.27 22.59
N LEU A 228 6.37 2.50 22.26
CA LEU A 228 6.10 2.87 20.87
C LEU A 228 7.39 2.77 20.04
N PHE A 229 7.25 2.50 18.76
CA PHE A 229 8.37 2.58 17.84
C PHE A 229 8.83 4.03 17.67
N THR A 230 10.16 4.23 17.58
CA THR A 230 10.70 5.56 17.30
C THR A 230 10.32 6.02 15.89
N ARG A 231 10.41 7.32 15.62
CA ARG A 231 10.17 7.85 14.28
C ARG A 231 11.09 7.22 13.24
N GLU A 232 12.36 6.99 13.58
CA GLU A 232 13.35 6.35 12.72
C GLU A 232 12.94 4.90 12.40
N GLN A 233 12.45 4.15 13.37
CA GLN A 233 11.95 2.79 13.18
C GLN A 233 10.71 2.78 12.28
N GLN A 234 9.76 3.67 12.52
CA GLN A 234 8.56 3.83 11.69
C GLN A 234 8.94 4.17 10.24
N ARG A 235 9.86 5.11 10.06
CA ARG A 235 10.36 5.50 8.74
C ARG A 235 11.06 4.34 8.02
N ALA A 236 11.93 3.62 8.70
CA ALA A 236 12.62 2.47 8.12
C ALA A 236 11.66 1.36 7.71
N GLY A 237 10.67 1.04 8.55
CA GLY A 237 9.63 0.07 8.25
C GLY A 237 8.77 0.49 7.05
N LEU A 238 8.40 1.76 6.96
CA LEU A 238 7.62 2.29 5.85
C LEU A 238 8.38 2.18 4.51
N ILE A 239 9.67 2.52 4.49
CA ILE A 239 10.53 2.34 3.30
C ILE A 239 10.54 0.86 2.90
N ARG A 240 10.73 -0.05 3.85
CA ARG A 240 10.74 -1.50 3.57
C ARG A 240 9.42 -1.98 2.96
N MET A 241 8.28 -1.54 3.49
CA MET A 241 6.99 -1.91 2.94
C MET A 241 6.79 -1.37 1.52
N ILE A 242 7.22 -0.14 1.24
CA ILE A 242 7.18 0.43 -0.12
C ILE A 242 8.03 -0.40 -1.07
N GLU A 243 9.22 -0.84 -0.65
CA GLU A 243 10.09 -1.72 -1.44
C GLU A 243 9.43 -3.08 -1.72
N ASP A 244 8.78 -3.68 -0.72
CA ASP A 244 8.07 -4.95 -0.87
C ASP A 244 6.86 -4.80 -1.80
N PHE A 245 6.08 -3.72 -1.69
CA PHE A 245 5.01 -3.38 -2.64
C PHE A 245 5.51 -3.27 -4.07
N ASN A 246 6.64 -2.58 -4.27
CA ASN A 246 7.23 -2.45 -5.61
C ASN A 246 7.64 -3.81 -6.19
N LYS A 247 8.18 -4.73 -5.39
CA LYS A 247 8.56 -6.09 -5.82
C LYS A 247 7.36 -6.90 -6.29
N GLU A 248 6.21 -6.72 -5.63
CA GLU A 248 4.96 -7.39 -5.98
C GLU A 248 4.19 -6.70 -7.13
N GLY A 249 4.76 -5.63 -7.71
CA GLY A 249 4.11 -4.87 -8.79
C GLY A 249 2.98 -3.97 -8.32
N MET A 250 2.88 -3.70 -7.03
CA MET A 250 1.91 -2.78 -6.45
C MET A 250 2.33 -1.33 -6.73
N THR A 251 1.45 -0.56 -7.33
CA THR A 251 1.72 0.85 -7.70
C THR A 251 0.88 1.86 -6.92
N GLY A 252 -0.10 1.38 -6.18
CA GLY A 252 -0.97 2.18 -5.34
C GLY A 252 -1.50 1.41 -4.14
N ALA A 253 -1.87 2.14 -3.10
CA ALA A 253 -2.47 1.59 -1.90
C ALA A 253 -3.42 2.58 -1.25
N LYS A 254 -4.48 2.07 -0.61
CA LYS A 254 -5.40 2.84 0.21
C LYS A 254 -5.17 2.47 1.68
N ASP A 255 -4.66 3.42 2.46
CA ASP A 255 -4.32 3.25 3.88
C ASP A 255 -5.30 4.04 4.75
N PRO A 256 -6.34 3.39 5.28
CA PRO A 256 -7.34 4.05 6.12
C PRO A 256 -6.87 4.19 7.57
N GLY A 257 -7.39 5.21 8.27
CA GLY A 257 -7.19 5.40 9.70
C GLY A 257 -5.79 5.88 10.07
N ILE A 258 -5.13 6.64 9.19
CA ILE A 258 -3.81 7.19 9.49
C ILE A 258 -3.89 8.41 10.42
N GLY A 259 -2.91 8.52 11.32
CA GLY A 259 -2.71 9.73 12.13
C GLY A 259 -1.74 10.72 11.49
N GLN A 260 -1.67 11.94 12.06
CA GLN A 260 -0.82 13.02 11.56
C GLN A 260 0.65 12.60 11.43
N ALA A 261 1.20 11.86 12.39
CA ALA A 261 2.61 11.43 12.37
C ALA A 261 2.95 10.57 11.14
N LYS A 262 2.04 9.68 10.74
CA LYS A 262 2.20 8.84 9.54
C LYS A 262 2.06 9.66 8.27
N TRP A 263 1.09 10.59 8.24
CA TRP A 263 0.94 11.53 7.13
C TRP A 263 2.22 12.33 6.89
N ASP A 264 2.84 12.83 7.96
CA ASP A 264 4.09 13.58 7.88
C ASP A 264 5.23 12.73 7.31
N LEU A 265 5.31 11.43 7.67
CA LEU A 265 6.27 10.51 7.09
C LEU A 265 6.04 10.29 5.59
N TYR A 266 4.79 10.15 5.14
CA TYR A 266 4.48 10.05 3.71
C TYR A 266 4.93 11.30 2.95
N GLN A 267 4.67 12.50 3.49
CA GLN A 267 5.10 13.76 2.87
C GLN A 267 6.63 13.89 2.81
N GLU A 268 7.34 13.46 3.85
CA GLU A 268 8.79 13.43 3.90
C GLU A 268 9.35 12.50 2.80
N LEU A 269 8.88 11.25 2.75
CA LEU A 269 9.31 10.27 1.76
C LEU A 269 8.96 10.67 0.32
N LEU A 270 7.84 11.35 0.12
CA LEU A 270 7.46 11.90 -1.18
C LEU A 270 8.46 12.98 -1.63
N LYS A 271 8.84 13.91 -0.76
CA LYS A 271 9.84 14.97 -1.05
C LYS A 271 11.21 14.37 -1.35
N GLU A 272 11.56 13.26 -0.71
CA GLU A 272 12.81 12.54 -0.95
C GLU A 272 12.78 11.63 -2.19
N GLY A 273 11.64 11.50 -2.87
CA GLY A 273 11.46 10.58 -4.01
C GLY A 273 11.43 9.10 -3.62
N LYS A 274 11.25 8.79 -2.33
CA LYS A 274 11.21 7.42 -1.80
C LYS A 274 9.79 6.84 -1.72
N LEU A 275 8.75 7.67 -1.77
CA LEU A 275 7.36 7.22 -1.85
C LEU A 275 7.02 6.88 -3.30
N THR A 276 7.37 5.69 -3.75
CA THR A 276 7.19 5.20 -5.12
C THR A 276 5.82 4.56 -5.37
N VAL A 277 5.03 4.36 -4.33
CA VAL A 277 3.65 3.86 -4.36
C VAL A 277 2.69 5.04 -4.17
N ARG A 278 1.63 5.12 -4.99
CA ARG A 278 0.59 6.15 -4.81
C ARG A 278 -0.24 5.82 -3.58
N MET A 279 -0.27 6.73 -2.61
CA MET A 279 -1.00 6.53 -1.36
C MET A 279 -2.30 7.33 -1.35
N PHE A 280 -3.41 6.63 -1.07
CA PHE A 280 -4.70 7.22 -0.71
C PHE A 280 -4.84 7.10 0.81
N ALA A 281 -4.42 8.14 1.50
CA ALA A 281 -4.47 8.24 2.96
C ALA A 281 -5.85 8.76 3.40
N LEU A 282 -6.52 8.08 4.34
CA LEU A 282 -7.85 8.41 4.85
C LEU A 282 -7.85 8.55 6.37
#